data_ed92d9827a62a234bd3eb82aea48eb31
#
_entry.id   ed92d9827a62a234bd3eb82aea48eb31
#
_cell.length_a   1.000
_cell.length_b   1.000
_cell.length_c   1.000
_cell.angle_alpha   90.00
_cell.angle_beta   90.00
_cell.angle_gamma   90.00
#
_symmetry.space_group_name_H-M   'P 1'
#
loop_
_entity.id
_entity.type
_entity.pdbx_description
1 polymer ?
#
loop_
_entity_poly.entity_id
_entity_poly.type
_entity_poly.pdbx_seq_one_letter_code
_entity_poly.pdbx_strand_id
1 'polypeptide(L)'
;LAVPGVSALPGPGQAVVSPRLKQMIDASPDELGGRYGRVIGTISKEGLESPEAITAVVGTTVPKLAASGLDAKIVEGFAGVDYAGRPYKAIALIGAVATLIPVLLLIAIVTDLGASQRAERFAALRLIGATPRRVAAVAAWETGAVAGVGALAGIALYFAAIPLAARIKVGAGRFYNDDLLVSPGWIAGIAVVTVMLAAA
;
A
#
# COMPACT_ATOMS: atom_id res chain seq x y z
N LEU A 1 18.49 1.02 -22.20
CA LEU A 1 18.43 1.44 -20.80
C LEU A 1 17.58 2.72 -20.73
N ALA A 2 16.55 2.79 -19.92
CA ALA A 2 15.72 3.97 -19.77
C ALA A 2 15.58 4.31 -18.27
N VAL A 3 15.76 5.57 -17.91
CA VAL A 3 15.41 6.05 -16.57
C VAL A 3 13.89 6.21 -16.53
N PRO A 4 13.18 5.64 -15.55
CA PRO A 4 11.74 5.82 -15.45
C PRO A 4 11.33 7.30 -15.46
N GLY A 5 10.40 7.66 -16.35
CA GLY A 5 9.93 9.05 -16.52
C GLY A 5 10.70 9.89 -17.56
N VAL A 6 11.73 9.33 -18.21
CA VAL A 6 12.51 10.05 -19.21
C VAL A 6 12.71 9.19 -20.46
N SER A 7 12.54 9.79 -21.62
CA SER A 7 12.65 9.10 -22.92
C SER A 7 14.09 8.77 -23.33
N ALA A 8 15.08 9.45 -22.75
CA ALA A 8 16.49 9.28 -23.09
C ALA A 8 17.38 9.42 -21.86
N LEU A 9 18.52 8.71 -21.86
CA LEU A 9 19.55 8.86 -20.82
C LEU A 9 20.19 10.26 -20.88
N PRO A 10 20.55 10.86 -19.73
CA PRO A 10 21.24 12.14 -19.72
C PRO A 10 22.63 12.01 -20.36
N GLY A 11 22.93 12.90 -21.30
CA GLY A 11 24.27 13.04 -21.89
C GLY A 11 25.24 13.72 -20.95
N PRO A 12 26.55 13.78 -21.32
CA PRO A 12 27.55 14.43 -20.49
C PRO A 12 27.17 15.87 -20.12
N GLY A 13 27.20 16.20 -18.84
CA GLY A 13 26.79 17.52 -18.31
C GLY A 13 25.27 17.71 -18.21
N GLN A 14 24.49 16.67 -18.40
CA GLN A 14 23.04 16.67 -18.21
C GLN A 14 22.68 15.80 -16.99
N ALA A 15 21.54 16.10 -16.36
CA ALA A 15 21.03 15.33 -15.25
C ALA A 15 19.53 15.14 -15.34
N VAL A 16 19.08 13.99 -14.82
CA VAL A 16 17.68 13.72 -14.49
C VAL A 16 17.59 13.60 -12.98
N VAL A 17 16.69 14.33 -12.35
CA VAL A 17 16.64 14.46 -10.89
C VAL A 17 15.27 14.05 -10.35
N SER A 18 15.23 13.65 -9.08
CA SER A 18 13.94 13.42 -8.41
C SER A 18 13.15 14.74 -8.29
N PRO A 19 11.80 14.69 -8.21
CA PRO A 19 10.98 15.89 -8.02
C PRO A 19 11.39 16.71 -6.79
N ARG A 20 11.77 16.03 -5.71
CA ARG A 20 12.23 16.68 -4.49
C ARG A 20 13.54 17.42 -4.68
N LEU A 21 14.52 16.78 -5.34
CA LEU A 21 15.79 17.43 -5.64
C LEU A 21 15.62 18.62 -6.58
N LYS A 22 14.72 18.50 -7.57
CA LYS A 22 14.38 19.61 -8.44
C LYS A 22 13.83 20.80 -7.67
N GLN A 23 12.91 20.59 -6.73
CA GLN A 23 12.38 21.65 -5.88
C GLN A 23 13.50 22.34 -5.06
N MET A 24 14.48 21.56 -4.56
CA MET A 24 15.60 22.12 -3.82
C MET A 24 16.53 22.95 -4.73
N ILE A 25 16.79 22.50 -5.95
CA ILE A 25 17.58 23.25 -6.94
C ILE A 25 16.88 24.56 -7.31
N ASP A 26 15.57 24.50 -7.54
CA ASP A 26 14.75 25.66 -7.89
C ASP A 26 14.65 26.68 -6.73
N ALA A 27 14.69 26.19 -5.47
CA ALA A 27 14.65 27.03 -4.27
C ALA A 27 16.01 27.68 -3.91
N SER A 28 17.12 27.03 -4.28
CA SER A 28 18.49 27.51 -3.98
C SER A 28 19.39 27.38 -5.20
N PRO A 29 19.14 28.17 -6.26
CA PRO A 29 19.89 28.07 -7.50
C PRO A 29 21.37 28.45 -7.35
N ASP A 30 21.70 29.32 -6.41
CA ASP A 30 23.07 29.75 -6.16
C ASP A 30 23.94 28.67 -5.55
N GLU A 31 23.33 27.78 -4.74
CA GLU A 31 24.05 26.70 -4.04
C GLU A 31 24.04 25.39 -4.82
N LEU A 32 22.92 25.07 -5.45
CA LEU A 32 22.68 23.78 -6.09
C LEU A 32 22.62 23.87 -7.62
N GLY A 33 22.42 25.06 -8.15
CA GLY A 33 22.40 25.31 -9.59
C GLY A 33 23.74 24.95 -10.22
N GLY A 34 23.69 24.17 -11.30
CA GLY A 34 24.90 23.75 -12.01
C GLY A 34 25.68 22.59 -11.36
N ARG A 35 25.43 22.23 -10.09
CA ARG A 35 26.15 21.17 -9.39
C ARG A 35 25.97 19.79 -10.07
N TYR A 36 24.79 19.55 -10.60
CA TYR A 36 24.42 18.30 -11.28
C TYR A 36 24.45 18.43 -12.82
N GLY A 37 24.81 19.61 -13.34
CA GLY A 37 24.68 19.94 -14.75
C GLY A 37 23.29 20.42 -15.11
N ARG A 38 22.97 20.44 -16.41
CA ARG A 38 21.67 20.89 -16.89
C ARG A 38 20.59 19.83 -16.63
N VAL A 39 19.60 20.16 -15.82
CA VAL A 39 18.45 19.27 -15.56
C VAL A 39 17.59 19.19 -16.83
N ILE A 40 17.45 18.00 -17.39
CA ILE A 40 16.67 17.73 -18.60
C ILE A 40 15.32 17.04 -18.34
N GLY A 41 15.09 16.54 -17.12
CA GLY A 41 13.85 15.86 -16.76
C GLY A 41 13.80 15.45 -15.30
N THR A 42 12.68 14.86 -14.91
CA THR A 42 12.46 14.33 -13.57
C THR A 42 12.22 12.83 -13.61
N ILE A 43 12.74 12.12 -12.61
CA ILE A 43 12.54 10.69 -12.41
C ILE A 43 11.09 10.48 -11.97
N SER A 44 10.38 9.54 -12.59
CA SER A 44 9.02 9.18 -12.17
C SER A 44 9.02 8.31 -10.90
N LYS A 45 7.84 8.13 -10.30
CA LYS A 45 7.67 7.40 -9.03
C LYS A 45 8.22 5.96 -9.09
N GLU A 46 8.19 5.33 -10.25
CA GLU A 46 8.66 3.96 -10.47
C GLU A 46 10.19 3.82 -10.32
N GLY A 47 10.91 4.94 -10.40
CA GLY A 47 12.37 5.00 -10.21
C GLY A 47 12.79 5.55 -8.85
N LEU A 48 11.86 5.78 -7.93
CA LEU A 48 12.11 6.40 -6.63
C LEU A 48 11.58 5.53 -5.49
N GLU A 49 12.34 5.44 -4.41
CA GLU A 49 11.94 4.70 -3.20
C GLU A 49 10.85 5.42 -2.39
N SER A 50 10.78 6.74 -2.50
CA SER A 50 9.80 7.57 -1.77
C SER A 50 9.59 8.93 -2.46
N PRO A 51 8.48 9.65 -2.15
CA PRO A 51 8.24 11.00 -2.65
C PRO A 51 9.33 12.01 -2.28
N GLU A 52 10.06 11.73 -1.20
CA GLU A 52 11.09 12.61 -0.63
C GLU A 52 12.50 12.19 -1.04
N ALA A 53 12.64 11.15 -1.87
CA ALA A 53 13.96 10.68 -2.31
C ALA A 53 14.72 11.78 -3.05
N ILE A 54 15.98 11.97 -2.65
CA ILE A 54 16.91 12.92 -3.25
C ILE A 54 17.85 12.11 -4.13
N THR A 55 17.51 11.99 -5.40
CA THR A 55 18.25 11.16 -6.36
C THR A 55 18.52 11.96 -7.63
N ALA A 56 19.73 11.81 -8.15
CA ALA A 56 20.13 12.36 -9.44
C ALA A 56 20.81 11.28 -10.28
N VAL A 57 20.47 11.20 -11.54
CA VAL A 57 21.19 10.44 -12.56
C VAL A 57 21.91 11.45 -13.45
N VAL A 58 23.22 11.47 -13.37
CA VAL A 58 24.06 12.45 -14.08
C VAL A 58 24.81 11.76 -15.20
N GLY A 59 24.72 12.33 -16.38
CA GLY A 59 25.53 11.90 -17.52
C GLY A 59 26.97 12.36 -17.39
N THR A 60 27.93 11.45 -17.59
CA THR A 60 29.36 11.75 -17.56
C THR A 60 30.09 11.04 -18.70
N THR A 61 31.34 11.37 -18.91
CA THR A 61 32.20 10.68 -19.88
C THR A 61 33.03 9.60 -19.19
N VAL A 62 33.37 8.54 -19.93
CA VAL A 62 34.19 7.43 -19.42
C VAL A 62 35.51 7.91 -18.81
N PRO A 63 36.28 8.85 -19.42
CA PRO A 63 37.50 9.36 -18.81
C PRO A 63 37.27 10.06 -17.47
N LYS A 64 36.18 10.84 -17.32
CA LYS A 64 35.84 11.48 -16.05
C LYS A 64 35.43 10.47 -14.98
N LEU A 65 34.69 9.44 -15.37
CA LEU A 65 34.30 8.37 -14.46
C LEU A 65 35.54 7.59 -13.96
N ALA A 66 36.45 7.25 -14.84
CA ALA A 66 37.70 6.57 -14.49
C ALA A 66 38.60 7.45 -13.56
N ALA A 67 38.65 8.75 -13.82
CA ALA A 67 39.42 9.69 -12.98
C ALA A 67 38.81 9.95 -11.61
N SER A 68 37.52 9.64 -11.40
CA SER A 68 36.81 9.87 -10.11
C SER A 68 37.19 8.85 -9.03
N GLY A 69 37.90 7.78 -9.35
CA GLY A 69 38.25 6.70 -8.41
C GLY A 69 37.06 5.87 -7.93
N LEU A 70 35.88 6.08 -8.51
CA LEU A 70 34.69 5.30 -8.20
C LEU A 70 34.74 3.93 -8.90
N ASP A 71 34.33 2.90 -8.19
CA ASP A 71 34.18 1.55 -8.76
C ASP A 71 33.00 1.54 -9.72
N ALA A 72 33.28 1.66 -11.01
CA ALA A 72 32.28 1.70 -12.05
C ALA A 72 31.88 0.29 -12.47
N LYS A 73 30.60 -0.01 -12.40
CA LYS A 73 30.01 -1.28 -12.86
C LYS A 73 29.13 -1.07 -14.08
N ILE A 74 29.22 -2.00 -15.01
CA ILE A 74 28.27 -2.05 -16.14
C ILE A 74 26.97 -2.62 -15.62
N VAL A 75 25.87 -1.89 -15.80
CA VAL A 75 24.53 -2.32 -15.42
C VAL A 75 23.65 -2.40 -16.68
N GLU A 76 22.85 -3.43 -16.78
CA GLU A 76 21.94 -3.66 -17.92
C GLU A 76 20.61 -2.92 -17.74
N GLY A 77 20.27 -2.49 -16.52
CA GLY A 77 19.05 -1.79 -16.19
C GLY A 77 19.14 -0.99 -14.90
N PHE A 78 18.23 -0.05 -14.72
CA PHE A 78 18.03 0.68 -13.46
C PHE A 78 17.11 -0.07 -12.48
N ALA A 79 16.36 -1.06 -12.96
CA ALA A 79 15.65 -1.99 -12.11
C ALA A 79 16.69 -2.88 -11.41
N GLY A 80 17.10 -2.49 -10.21
CA GLY A 80 17.92 -3.33 -9.35
C GLY A 80 17.20 -4.66 -9.09
N VAL A 81 17.97 -5.72 -8.89
CA VAL A 81 17.40 -6.94 -8.33
C VAL A 81 16.77 -6.56 -7.00
N ASP A 82 15.46 -6.80 -6.84
CA ASP A 82 14.70 -6.44 -5.64
C ASP A 82 15.11 -7.34 -4.45
N TYR A 83 16.39 -7.28 -4.10
CA TYR A 83 16.91 -8.00 -2.94
C TYR A 83 16.36 -7.43 -1.63
N ALA A 84 16.06 -6.13 -1.63
CA ALA A 84 15.52 -5.47 -0.45
C ALA A 84 14.00 -5.73 -0.29
N GLY A 85 13.26 -5.79 -1.37
CA GLY A 85 11.80 -5.96 -1.33
C GLY A 85 11.35 -7.32 -0.82
N ARG A 86 12.11 -8.40 -1.07
CA ARG A 86 11.74 -9.75 -0.60
C ARG A 86 11.67 -9.87 0.92
N PRO A 87 12.71 -9.48 1.70
CA PRO A 87 12.61 -9.55 3.16
C PRO A 87 11.52 -8.62 3.71
N TYR A 88 11.32 -7.43 3.14
CA TYR A 88 10.23 -6.55 3.56
C TYR A 88 8.85 -7.14 3.30
N LYS A 89 8.63 -7.80 2.17
CA LYS A 89 7.38 -8.53 1.87
C LYS A 89 7.14 -9.66 2.87
N ALA A 90 8.17 -10.40 3.24
CA ALA A 90 8.07 -11.46 4.24
C ALA A 90 7.72 -10.90 5.63
N ILE A 91 8.38 -9.83 6.06
CA ILE A 91 8.09 -9.15 7.33
C ILE A 91 6.66 -8.60 7.34
N ALA A 92 6.24 -7.96 6.25
CA ALA A 92 4.88 -7.43 6.11
C ALA A 92 3.83 -8.56 6.17
N LEU A 93 4.09 -9.71 5.54
CA LEU A 93 3.20 -10.87 5.60
C LEU A 93 3.10 -11.42 7.02
N ILE A 94 4.22 -11.57 7.72
CA ILE A 94 4.24 -12.02 9.12
C ILE A 94 3.46 -11.05 10.01
N GLY A 95 3.67 -9.74 9.84
CA GLY A 95 2.93 -8.70 10.57
C GLY A 95 1.43 -8.73 10.29
N ALA A 96 1.05 -8.93 9.02
CA ALA A 96 -0.35 -9.07 8.63
C ALA A 96 -1.00 -10.29 9.28
N VAL A 97 -0.35 -11.46 9.23
CA VAL A 97 -0.86 -12.69 9.86
C VAL A 97 -0.96 -12.52 11.38
N ALA A 98 0.07 -11.97 12.02
CA ALA A 98 0.10 -11.72 13.45
C ALA A 98 -1.03 -10.79 13.93
N THR A 99 -1.43 -9.83 13.09
CA THR A 99 -2.54 -8.93 13.37
C THR A 99 -3.90 -9.58 13.10
N LEU A 100 -3.98 -10.43 12.07
CA LEU A 100 -5.22 -11.10 11.69
C LEU A 100 -5.69 -12.12 12.73
N ILE A 101 -4.78 -12.85 13.37
CA ILE A 101 -5.11 -13.90 14.36
C ILE A 101 -5.95 -13.36 15.52
N PRO A 102 -5.54 -12.31 16.26
CA PRO A 102 -6.36 -11.75 17.33
C PRO A 102 -7.73 -11.21 16.85
N VAL A 103 -7.77 -10.63 15.66
CA VAL A 103 -9.03 -10.12 15.08
C VAL A 103 -9.98 -11.27 14.78
N LEU A 104 -9.51 -12.36 14.17
CA LEU A 104 -10.33 -13.55 13.89
C LEU A 104 -10.81 -14.22 15.18
N LEU A 105 -9.96 -14.30 16.21
CA LEU A 105 -10.34 -14.80 17.52
C LEU A 105 -11.44 -13.95 18.15
N LEU A 106 -11.31 -12.63 18.10
CA LEU A 106 -12.33 -11.72 18.61
C LEU A 106 -13.66 -11.89 17.87
N ILE A 107 -13.62 -11.99 16.55
CA ILE A 107 -14.82 -12.24 15.72
C ILE A 107 -15.45 -13.57 16.12
N ALA A 108 -14.68 -14.64 16.26
CA ALA A 108 -15.19 -15.96 16.66
C ALA A 108 -15.89 -15.91 18.03
N ILE A 109 -15.25 -15.28 19.04
CA ILE A 109 -15.81 -15.16 20.38
C ILE A 109 -17.12 -14.34 20.36
N VAL A 110 -17.14 -13.20 19.66
CA VAL A 110 -18.32 -12.34 19.59
C VAL A 110 -19.47 -13.06 18.85
N THR A 111 -19.13 -13.82 17.81
CA THR A 111 -20.14 -14.62 17.05
C THR A 111 -20.73 -15.72 17.91
N ASP A 112 -19.91 -16.43 18.69
CA ASP A 112 -20.37 -17.51 19.58
C ASP A 112 -21.26 -16.99 20.72
N LEU A 113 -20.86 -15.87 21.35
CA LEU A 113 -21.73 -15.18 22.33
C LEU A 113 -23.06 -14.74 21.72
N GLY A 114 -23.03 -14.20 20.51
CA GLY A 114 -24.25 -13.79 19.81
C GLY A 114 -25.15 -14.96 19.41
N ALA A 115 -24.59 -16.13 19.12
CA ALA A 115 -25.32 -17.34 18.79
C ALA A 115 -26.10 -17.89 20.02
N SER A 116 -25.49 -17.88 21.19
CA SER A 116 -26.16 -18.37 22.42
C SER A 116 -27.36 -17.50 22.83
N GLN A 117 -27.27 -16.19 22.73
CA GLN A 117 -28.39 -15.26 22.98
C GLN A 117 -29.50 -15.39 21.94
N ARG A 118 -29.16 -15.72 20.70
CA ARG A 118 -30.15 -15.95 19.64
C ARG A 118 -30.87 -17.29 19.78
N ALA A 119 -30.20 -18.31 20.33
CA ALA A 119 -30.79 -19.62 20.53
C ALA A 119 -32.07 -19.57 21.38
N GLU A 120 -32.10 -18.75 22.44
CA GLU A 120 -33.29 -18.57 23.28
C GLU A 120 -34.46 -17.93 22.51
N ARG A 121 -34.18 -16.88 21.70
CA ARG A 121 -35.21 -16.26 20.84
C ARG A 121 -35.75 -17.22 19.79
N PHE A 122 -34.91 -18.06 19.21
CA PHE A 122 -35.30 -19.03 18.20
C PHE A 122 -36.09 -20.19 18.80
N ALA A 123 -35.78 -20.58 20.05
CA ALA A 123 -36.62 -21.56 20.76
C ALA A 123 -38.06 -21.03 20.95
N ALA A 124 -38.24 -19.77 21.34
CA ALA A 124 -39.52 -19.15 21.48
C ALA A 124 -40.32 -19.09 20.12
N LEU A 125 -39.63 -18.75 19.02
CA LEU A 125 -40.24 -18.71 17.68
C LEU A 125 -40.68 -20.11 17.19
N ARG A 126 -39.94 -21.17 17.55
CA ARG A 126 -40.35 -22.55 17.24
C ARG A 126 -41.59 -22.98 18.01
N LEU A 127 -41.78 -22.54 19.24
CA LEU A 127 -42.99 -22.83 20.02
C LEU A 127 -44.25 -22.22 19.41
N ILE A 128 -44.12 -21.12 18.64
CA ILE A 128 -45.24 -20.47 17.93
C ILE A 128 -45.48 -21.11 16.54
N GLY A 129 -44.74 -22.16 16.18
CA GLY A 129 -44.93 -22.89 14.92
C GLY A 129 -44.13 -22.39 13.73
N ALA A 130 -43.12 -21.57 13.95
CA ALA A 130 -42.23 -21.15 12.85
C ALA A 130 -41.38 -22.32 12.33
N THR A 131 -41.29 -22.44 10.99
CA THR A 131 -40.48 -23.50 10.40
C THR A 131 -38.96 -23.18 10.57
N PRO A 132 -38.11 -24.23 10.73
CA PRO A 132 -36.66 -24.03 10.91
C PRO A 132 -36.02 -23.17 9.80
N ARG A 133 -36.48 -23.32 8.56
CA ARG A 133 -35.99 -22.51 7.42
C ARG A 133 -36.32 -21.03 7.54
N ARG A 134 -37.50 -20.67 8.04
CA ARG A 134 -37.85 -19.25 8.25
C ARG A 134 -37.04 -18.63 9.36
N VAL A 135 -36.82 -19.36 10.44
CA VAL A 135 -35.97 -18.89 11.55
C VAL A 135 -34.52 -18.68 11.09
N ALA A 136 -33.97 -19.64 10.35
CA ALA A 136 -32.62 -19.52 9.78
C ALA A 136 -32.50 -18.34 8.80
N ALA A 137 -33.51 -18.12 7.94
CA ALA A 137 -33.51 -17.01 6.99
C ALA A 137 -33.53 -15.64 7.70
N VAL A 138 -34.33 -15.49 8.78
CA VAL A 138 -34.37 -14.27 9.57
C VAL A 138 -33.03 -14.05 10.26
N ALA A 139 -32.44 -15.09 10.84
CA ALA A 139 -31.13 -15.00 11.48
C ALA A 139 -30.04 -14.60 10.50
N ALA A 140 -29.99 -15.24 9.33
CA ALA A 140 -29.01 -14.91 8.29
C ALA A 140 -29.17 -13.47 7.79
N TRP A 141 -30.40 -13.00 7.62
CA TRP A 141 -30.68 -11.62 7.22
C TRP A 141 -30.23 -10.60 8.29
N GLU A 142 -30.56 -10.85 9.55
CA GLU A 142 -30.18 -9.98 10.66
C GLU A 142 -28.63 -9.89 10.78
N THR A 143 -27.97 -11.04 10.77
CA THR A 143 -26.50 -11.09 10.86
C THR A 143 -25.84 -10.49 9.61
N GLY A 144 -26.38 -10.80 8.43
CA GLY A 144 -25.89 -10.25 7.16
C GLY A 144 -26.03 -8.72 7.10
N ALA A 145 -27.14 -8.18 7.58
CA ALA A 145 -27.36 -6.73 7.63
C ALA A 145 -26.36 -6.03 8.56
N VAL A 146 -26.13 -6.56 9.76
CA VAL A 146 -25.13 -6.03 10.70
C VAL A 146 -23.72 -6.13 10.13
N ALA A 147 -23.37 -7.28 9.53
CA ALA A 147 -22.09 -7.47 8.88
C ALA A 147 -21.89 -6.52 7.68
N GLY A 148 -22.96 -6.26 6.92
CA GLY A 148 -22.96 -5.28 5.83
C GLY A 148 -22.66 -3.85 6.30
N VAL A 149 -23.32 -3.43 7.37
CA VAL A 149 -23.03 -2.12 7.99
C VAL A 149 -21.57 -2.06 8.50
N GLY A 150 -21.11 -3.13 9.14
CA GLY A 150 -19.71 -3.24 9.60
C GLY A 150 -18.72 -3.17 8.44
N ALA A 151 -18.99 -3.87 7.34
CA ALA A 151 -18.15 -3.84 6.14
C ALA A 151 -18.09 -2.43 5.52
N LEU A 152 -19.21 -1.74 5.41
CA LEU A 152 -19.27 -0.36 4.91
C LEU A 152 -18.50 0.62 5.83
N ALA A 153 -18.67 0.48 7.14
CA ALA A 153 -17.92 1.28 8.12
C ALA A 153 -16.41 1.01 8.03
N GLY A 154 -16.01 -0.25 7.87
CA GLY A 154 -14.62 -0.65 7.66
C GLY A 154 -14.02 -0.06 6.39
N ILE A 155 -14.74 -0.08 5.29
CA ILE A 155 -14.34 0.54 4.02
C ILE A 155 -14.18 2.06 4.19
N ALA A 156 -15.15 2.72 4.83
CA ALA A 156 -15.08 4.15 5.09
C ALA A 156 -13.86 4.52 5.95
N LEU A 157 -13.62 3.75 7.01
CA LEU A 157 -12.45 3.93 7.89
C LEU A 157 -11.13 3.70 7.15
N TYR A 158 -11.06 2.69 6.26
CA TYR A 158 -9.90 2.43 5.43
C TYR A 158 -9.54 3.64 4.57
N PHE A 159 -10.50 4.21 3.83
CA PHE A 159 -10.26 5.39 3.00
C PHE A 159 -9.92 6.64 3.85
N ALA A 160 -10.52 6.79 5.02
CA ALA A 160 -10.17 7.87 5.96
C ALA A 160 -8.76 7.72 6.55
N ALA A 161 -8.27 6.49 6.70
CA ALA A 161 -6.96 6.21 7.27
C ALA A 161 -5.80 6.40 6.25
N ILE A 162 -6.04 6.27 4.95
CA ILE A 162 -5.01 6.41 3.91
C ILE A 162 -4.21 7.72 4.04
N PRO A 163 -4.84 8.92 4.09
CA PRO A 163 -4.08 10.16 4.17
C PRO A 163 -3.31 10.30 5.49
N LEU A 164 -3.76 9.63 6.54
CA LEU A 164 -3.06 9.59 7.82
C LEU A 164 -1.85 8.66 7.75
N ALA A 165 -2.01 7.47 7.19
CA ALA A 165 -0.95 6.49 7.00
C ALA A 165 0.16 7.02 6.08
N ALA A 166 -0.19 7.73 5.00
CA ALA A 166 0.76 8.35 4.09
C ALA A 166 1.63 9.45 4.74
N ARG A 167 1.20 10.01 5.88
CA ARG A 167 2.00 10.99 6.65
C ARG A 167 3.06 10.33 7.53
N ILE A 168 2.93 9.04 7.81
CA ILE A 168 3.85 8.30 8.67
C ILE A 168 5.14 8.05 7.87
N LYS A 169 6.28 8.49 8.44
CA LYS A 169 7.59 8.19 7.89
C LYS A 169 8.01 6.78 8.33
N VAL A 170 8.33 5.93 7.36
CA VAL A 170 8.85 4.59 7.63
C VAL A 170 10.20 4.46 6.92
N GLY A 171 11.26 4.25 7.69
CA GLY A 171 12.60 4.17 7.13
C GLY A 171 13.03 5.46 6.43
N ALA A 172 13.39 5.36 5.16
CA ALA A 172 13.96 6.47 4.38
C ALA A 172 12.93 7.49 3.85
N GLY A 173 11.63 7.25 4.00
CA GLY A 173 10.62 8.14 3.44
C GLY A 173 9.19 7.82 3.80
N ARG A 174 8.25 8.45 3.08
CA ARG A 174 6.81 8.22 3.19
C ARG A 174 6.34 7.32 2.06
N PHE A 175 5.17 6.73 2.25
CA PHE A 175 4.49 6.00 1.18
C PHE A 175 3.84 6.98 0.19
N TYR A 176 3.76 6.60 -1.09
CA TYR A 176 2.86 7.25 -2.02
C TYR A 176 1.42 6.89 -1.66
N ASN A 177 0.50 7.84 -1.76
CA ASN A 177 -0.92 7.57 -1.50
C ASN A 177 -1.47 6.43 -2.38
N ASP A 178 -1.01 6.37 -3.63
CA ASP A 178 -1.45 5.36 -4.59
C ASP A 178 -1.00 3.94 -4.21
N ASP A 179 0.13 3.80 -3.51
CA ASP A 179 0.66 2.50 -3.08
C ASP A 179 -0.14 1.92 -1.90
N LEU A 180 -0.88 2.78 -1.19
CA LEU A 180 -1.78 2.38 -0.12
C LEU A 180 -3.19 2.02 -0.62
N LEU A 181 -3.49 2.28 -1.89
CA LEU A 181 -4.79 1.98 -2.48
C LEU A 181 -4.87 0.51 -2.92
N VAL A 182 -5.72 -0.25 -2.27
CA VAL A 182 -6.09 -1.59 -2.71
C VAL A 182 -7.11 -1.48 -3.84
N SER A 183 -7.01 -2.34 -4.86
CA SER A 183 -7.95 -2.28 -5.97
C SER A 183 -9.41 -2.48 -5.51
N PRO A 184 -10.38 -1.75 -6.09
CA PRO A 184 -11.79 -1.83 -5.68
C PRO A 184 -12.36 -3.24 -5.72
N GLY A 185 -11.89 -4.09 -6.63
CA GLY A 185 -12.30 -5.50 -6.73
C GLY A 185 -11.94 -6.32 -5.50
N TRP A 186 -10.75 -6.11 -4.93
CA TRP A 186 -10.35 -6.79 -3.69
C TRP A 186 -11.15 -6.30 -2.49
N ILE A 187 -11.41 -4.99 -2.39
CA ILE A 187 -12.22 -4.42 -1.31
C ILE A 187 -13.64 -4.99 -1.35
N ALA A 188 -14.26 -4.99 -2.53
CA ALA A 188 -15.59 -5.58 -2.72
C ALA A 188 -15.60 -7.10 -2.42
N GLY A 189 -14.59 -7.83 -2.89
CA GLY A 189 -14.46 -9.26 -2.64
C GLY A 189 -14.37 -9.59 -1.15
N ILE A 190 -13.53 -8.88 -0.41
CA ILE A 190 -13.39 -9.05 1.05
C ILE A 190 -14.71 -8.73 1.76
N ALA A 191 -15.38 -7.63 1.39
CA ALA A 191 -16.65 -7.24 1.97
C ALA A 191 -17.74 -8.32 1.75
N VAL A 192 -17.86 -8.83 0.53
CA VAL A 192 -18.83 -9.89 0.20
C VAL A 192 -18.52 -11.17 0.98
N VAL A 193 -17.27 -11.61 1.00
CA VAL A 193 -16.86 -12.81 1.76
C VAL A 193 -17.16 -12.65 3.24
N THR A 194 -16.88 -11.48 3.83
CA THR A 194 -17.15 -11.19 5.24
C THR A 194 -18.65 -11.28 5.54
N VAL A 195 -19.50 -10.69 4.70
CA VAL A 195 -20.96 -10.72 4.87
C VAL A 195 -21.48 -12.15 4.71
N MET A 196 -20.99 -12.90 3.72
CA MET A 196 -21.41 -14.29 3.51
C MET A 196 -21.00 -15.21 4.67
N LEU A 197 -19.78 -15.07 5.18
CA LEU A 197 -19.34 -15.84 6.34
C LEU A 197 -20.11 -15.49 7.61
N ALA A 198 -20.54 -14.25 7.77
CA ALA A 198 -21.37 -13.84 8.91
C ALA A 198 -22.82 -14.34 8.81
N ALA A 199 -23.34 -14.55 7.59
CA ALA A 199 -24.69 -15.00 7.36
C ALA A 199 -24.85 -16.55 7.31
N ALA A 200 -23.73 -17.29 7.23
CA ALA A 200 -23.70 -18.75 7.17
C ALA A 200 -23.87 -19.40 8.56
#